data_fb7e802814bc319abfb3115a86ab669e
#
_entry.id   fb7e802814bc319abfb3115a86ab669e
#
_cell.length_a   1.000
_cell.length_b   1.000
_cell.length_c   1.000
_cell.angle_alpha   90.00
_cell.angle_beta   90.00
_cell.angle_gamma   90.00
#
_symmetry.space_group_name_H-M   'P 1'
#
loop_
_entity.id
_entity.type
_entity.pdbx_description
1 polymer ?
#
loop_
_entity_poly.entity_id
_entity_poly.type
_entity_poly.pdbx_seq_one_letter_code
_entity_poly.pdbx_strand_id
1 'polypeptide(L)'
;MGNISLKGKTVVITGASSGIGRAAAEAFAIRGCNMVLAARGKEGLDETLRLCHDLEVPAIAVPTNVSVPEQVQQLAEQALQFNGRIDIWINNAGVMATGRLEDMPTTAIEQIIKTNLLGYLYGAHAVLPYFKKQNEGILINNISIGGWMPAPYGTAYAASKYGARGMVEGLQGEVADYPNIHICALYPGIQRSTGNMHSAKYSGFSTKIPPLSFDPRELAASMVKMAESPRKSMFTDWSAVVFKNLYSLFPRTIINTASAGVRMMMDKDKTQETNGNIMVPSSKPHRIYGETMLPVPSRNTKKLMLAGLFTGLALLLINNNKAK
;
A
#
# COMPACT_ATOMS: atom_id res chain seq x y z
N MET A 1 -10.07 -25.53 -2.91
CA MET A 1 -10.96 -24.73 -2.04
C MET A 1 -11.83 -23.88 -2.93
N GLY A 2 -13.17 -23.87 -2.71
CA GLY A 2 -14.08 -22.99 -3.44
C GLY A 2 -13.83 -21.51 -3.08
N ASN A 3 -14.21 -20.58 -3.96
CA ASN A 3 -14.10 -19.15 -3.65
C ASN A 3 -15.03 -18.78 -2.50
N ILE A 4 -14.52 -18.01 -1.53
CA ILE A 4 -15.28 -17.47 -0.41
C ILE A 4 -16.27 -16.42 -0.95
N SER A 5 -17.56 -16.55 -0.63
CA SER A 5 -18.55 -15.51 -0.94
C SER A 5 -18.31 -14.29 -0.05
N LEU A 6 -18.22 -13.12 -0.67
CA LEU A 6 -17.98 -11.86 0.04
C LEU A 6 -19.26 -11.09 0.38
N LYS A 7 -20.40 -11.47 -0.18
CA LYS A 7 -21.70 -10.80 0.06
C LYS A 7 -22.06 -10.83 1.55
N GLY A 8 -22.31 -9.67 2.14
CA GLY A 8 -22.65 -9.49 3.55
C GLY A 8 -21.47 -9.60 4.52
N LYS A 9 -20.25 -9.89 4.05
CA LYS A 9 -19.03 -9.89 4.88
C LYS A 9 -18.67 -8.47 5.32
N THR A 10 -18.21 -8.31 6.56
CA THR A 10 -17.77 -7.02 7.10
C THR A 10 -16.30 -6.80 6.80
N VAL A 11 -16.01 -5.72 6.08
CA VAL A 11 -14.66 -5.34 5.63
C VAL A 11 -14.25 -4.01 6.24
N VAL A 12 -13.19 -4.02 7.02
CA VAL A 12 -12.55 -2.82 7.57
C VAL A 12 -11.39 -2.42 6.66
N ILE A 13 -11.34 -1.16 6.22
CA ILE A 13 -10.25 -0.65 5.36
C ILE A 13 -9.63 0.59 5.99
N THR A 14 -8.34 0.52 6.34
CA THR A 14 -7.58 1.69 6.78
C THR A 14 -7.03 2.48 5.59
N GLY A 15 -7.01 3.82 5.69
CA GLY A 15 -6.61 4.69 4.58
C GLY A 15 -7.63 4.75 3.45
N ALA A 16 -8.93 4.63 3.77
CA ALA A 16 -10.03 4.53 2.81
C ALA A 16 -10.41 5.85 2.11
N SER A 17 -9.86 6.99 2.51
CA SER A 17 -10.27 8.32 2.02
C SER A 17 -9.84 8.62 0.58
N SER A 18 -8.84 7.94 0.04
CA SER A 18 -8.30 8.23 -1.29
C SER A 18 -7.48 7.06 -1.87
N GLY A 19 -7.06 7.19 -3.12
CA GLY A 19 -6.12 6.28 -3.77
C GLY A 19 -6.56 4.83 -3.75
N ILE A 20 -5.65 3.96 -3.31
CA ILE A 20 -5.83 2.51 -3.25
C ILE A 20 -6.97 2.13 -2.28
N GLY A 21 -7.03 2.79 -1.11
CA GLY A 21 -8.06 2.49 -0.11
C GLY A 21 -9.48 2.80 -0.59
N ARG A 22 -9.67 3.92 -1.29
CA ARG A 22 -10.95 4.26 -1.93
C ARG A 22 -11.31 3.29 -3.07
N ALA A 23 -10.33 2.91 -3.89
CA ALA A 23 -10.54 1.89 -4.94
C ALA A 23 -10.88 0.52 -4.35
N ALA A 24 -10.27 0.14 -3.22
CA ALA A 24 -10.60 -1.08 -2.50
C ALA A 24 -12.03 -1.03 -1.93
N ALA A 25 -12.42 0.10 -1.31
CA ALA A 25 -13.78 0.29 -0.81
C ALA A 25 -14.82 0.11 -1.94
N GLU A 26 -14.60 0.74 -3.09
CA GLU A 26 -15.43 0.55 -4.30
C GLU A 26 -15.51 -0.94 -4.71
N ALA A 27 -14.38 -1.63 -4.79
CA ALA A 27 -14.32 -3.00 -5.26
C ALA A 27 -15.01 -4.00 -4.31
N PHE A 28 -14.88 -3.83 -2.99
CA PHE A 28 -15.57 -4.66 -2.01
C PHE A 28 -17.05 -4.31 -1.90
N ALA A 29 -17.45 -3.04 -2.01
CA ALA A 29 -18.84 -2.62 -2.05
C ALA A 29 -19.58 -3.24 -3.25
N ILE A 30 -18.98 -3.27 -4.46
CA ILE A 30 -19.51 -3.94 -5.65
C ILE A 30 -19.73 -5.45 -5.39
N ARG A 31 -19.00 -6.07 -4.45
CA ARG A 31 -19.22 -7.48 -4.05
C ARG A 31 -20.29 -7.65 -2.97
N GLY A 32 -20.97 -6.56 -2.57
CA GLY A 32 -22.03 -6.58 -1.57
C GLY A 32 -21.51 -6.72 -0.12
N CYS A 33 -20.30 -6.26 0.16
CA CYS A 33 -19.76 -6.25 1.52
C CYS A 33 -20.33 -5.11 2.35
N ASN A 34 -20.40 -5.30 3.67
CA ASN A 34 -20.62 -4.24 4.65
C ASN A 34 -19.29 -3.52 4.90
N MET A 35 -19.25 -2.19 4.78
CA MET A 35 -18.01 -1.43 4.75
C MET A 35 -17.76 -0.63 6.02
N VAL A 36 -16.58 -0.78 6.61
CA VAL A 36 -16.09 0.09 7.68
C VAL A 36 -14.86 0.82 7.16
N LEU A 37 -15.03 2.11 6.93
CA LEU A 37 -14.04 2.96 6.27
C LEU A 37 -13.28 3.78 7.29
N ALA A 38 -11.96 3.69 7.33
CA ALA A 38 -11.14 4.40 8.30
C ALA A 38 -10.07 5.27 7.62
N ALA A 39 -9.99 6.53 8.02
CA ALA A 39 -8.94 7.46 7.64
C ALA A 39 -8.91 8.66 8.60
N ARG A 40 -7.83 9.46 8.58
CA ARG A 40 -7.71 10.67 9.43
C ARG A 40 -8.59 11.82 8.96
N GLY A 41 -8.66 12.04 7.64
CA GLY A 41 -9.39 13.16 7.04
C GLY A 41 -10.85 12.83 6.81
N LYS A 42 -11.75 13.66 7.37
CA LYS A 42 -13.20 13.44 7.29
C LYS A 42 -13.75 13.59 5.88
N GLU A 43 -13.35 14.64 5.15
CA GLU A 43 -13.89 14.97 3.84
C GLU A 43 -13.79 13.82 2.83
N GLY A 44 -12.57 13.30 2.58
CA GLY A 44 -12.38 12.18 1.66
C GLY A 44 -12.98 10.87 2.17
N LEU A 45 -13.14 10.73 3.50
CA LEU A 45 -13.79 9.59 4.11
C LEU A 45 -15.30 9.63 3.83
N ASP A 46 -15.94 10.79 4.00
CA ASP A 46 -17.35 11.02 3.72
C ASP A 46 -17.68 10.85 2.21
N GLU A 47 -16.75 11.23 1.32
CA GLU A 47 -16.90 10.95 -0.12
C GLU A 47 -16.88 9.44 -0.43
N THR A 48 -16.01 8.67 0.23
CA THR A 48 -15.95 7.22 0.03
C THR A 48 -17.17 6.54 0.65
N LEU A 49 -17.66 7.05 1.77
CA LEU A 49 -18.91 6.59 2.40
C LEU A 49 -20.11 6.76 1.44
N ARG A 50 -20.26 7.95 0.83
CA ARG A 50 -21.31 8.21 -0.17
C ARG A 50 -21.22 7.22 -1.33
N LEU A 51 -20.02 6.97 -1.86
CA LEU A 51 -19.80 5.97 -2.92
C LEU A 51 -20.31 4.56 -2.51
N CYS A 52 -20.09 4.15 -1.26
CA CYS A 52 -20.63 2.86 -0.78
C CYS A 52 -22.18 2.87 -0.69
N HIS A 53 -22.76 3.98 -0.24
CA HIS A 53 -24.24 4.12 -0.21
C HIS A 53 -24.85 4.15 -1.62
N ASP A 54 -24.19 4.80 -2.59
CA ASP A 54 -24.61 4.78 -3.99
C ASP A 54 -24.55 3.36 -4.61
N LEU A 55 -23.71 2.49 -4.06
CA LEU A 55 -23.64 1.07 -4.39
C LEU A 55 -24.59 0.20 -3.54
N GLU A 56 -25.50 0.82 -2.78
CA GLU A 56 -26.54 0.19 -1.97
C GLU A 56 -26.01 -0.82 -0.93
N VAL A 57 -24.79 -0.60 -0.38
CA VAL A 57 -24.25 -1.43 0.71
C VAL A 57 -24.22 -0.68 2.04
N PRO A 58 -24.45 -1.39 3.17
CA PRO A 58 -24.26 -0.82 4.49
C PRO A 58 -22.82 -0.34 4.67
N ALA A 59 -22.63 0.88 5.16
CA ALA A 59 -21.30 1.43 5.37
C ALA A 59 -21.27 2.42 6.52
N ILE A 60 -20.15 2.48 7.25
CA ILE A 60 -19.83 3.50 8.23
C ILE A 60 -18.44 4.10 8.00
N ALA A 61 -18.28 5.36 8.38
CA ALA A 61 -17.02 6.08 8.33
C ALA A 61 -16.53 6.33 9.77
N VAL A 62 -15.32 5.88 10.07
CA VAL A 62 -14.68 6.00 11.38
C VAL A 62 -13.40 6.81 11.26
N PRO A 63 -13.39 8.10 11.67
CA PRO A 63 -12.17 8.90 11.69
C PRO A 63 -11.11 8.21 12.57
N THR A 64 -9.98 7.82 11.96
CA THR A 64 -8.97 7.00 12.65
C THR A 64 -7.57 7.41 12.22
N ASN A 65 -6.72 7.73 13.18
CA ASN A 65 -5.27 7.80 12.99
C ASN A 65 -4.65 6.46 13.39
N VAL A 66 -4.18 5.69 12.41
CA VAL A 66 -3.61 4.35 12.66
C VAL A 66 -2.30 4.38 13.46
N SER A 67 -1.66 5.55 13.62
CA SER A 67 -0.48 5.70 14.48
C SER A 67 -0.83 5.84 15.98
N VAL A 68 -2.12 5.83 16.34
CA VAL A 68 -2.65 5.93 17.70
C VAL A 68 -3.36 4.62 18.03
N PRO A 69 -2.79 3.76 18.88
CA PRO A 69 -3.31 2.40 19.12
C PRO A 69 -4.74 2.39 19.66
N GLU A 70 -5.10 3.35 20.52
CA GLU A 70 -6.44 3.48 21.10
C GLU A 70 -7.50 3.73 20.01
N GLN A 71 -7.18 4.54 18.99
CA GLN A 71 -8.09 4.80 17.88
C GLN A 71 -8.27 3.57 16.99
N VAL A 72 -7.23 2.74 16.82
CA VAL A 72 -7.31 1.48 16.06
C VAL A 72 -8.16 0.46 16.82
N GLN A 73 -8.03 0.41 18.16
CA GLN A 73 -8.87 -0.43 18.99
C GLN A 73 -10.35 0.01 18.92
N GLN A 74 -10.63 1.32 19.02
CA GLN A 74 -11.97 1.88 18.85
C GLN A 74 -12.56 1.58 17.46
N LEU A 75 -11.74 1.60 16.40
CA LEU A 75 -12.18 1.21 15.06
C LEU A 75 -12.68 -0.24 15.02
N ALA A 76 -11.97 -1.18 15.65
CA ALA A 76 -12.40 -2.57 15.73
C ALA A 76 -13.70 -2.73 16.52
N GLU A 77 -13.85 -2.01 17.63
CA GLU A 77 -15.07 -2.02 18.45
C GLU A 77 -16.27 -1.45 17.67
N GLN A 78 -16.11 -0.33 16.96
CA GLN A 78 -17.17 0.23 16.12
C GLN A 78 -17.54 -0.68 14.95
N ALA A 79 -16.57 -1.40 14.36
CA ALA A 79 -16.83 -2.38 13.32
C ALA A 79 -17.70 -3.55 13.85
N LEU A 80 -17.44 -3.99 15.09
CA LEU A 80 -18.25 -5.02 15.75
C LEU A 80 -19.65 -4.51 16.09
N GLN A 81 -19.76 -3.28 16.61
CA GLN A 81 -21.07 -2.68 16.90
C GLN A 81 -21.92 -2.53 15.65
N PHE A 82 -21.28 -2.24 14.52
CA PHE A 82 -21.93 -2.05 13.23
C PHE A 82 -22.60 -3.33 12.68
N ASN A 83 -21.93 -4.48 12.75
CA ASN A 83 -22.44 -5.73 12.15
C ASN A 83 -22.15 -7.00 12.97
N GLY A 84 -21.79 -6.91 14.23
CA GLY A 84 -21.57 -8.06 15.11
C GLY A 84 -20.33 -8.90 14.82
N ARG A 85 -19.63 -8.67 13.70
CA ARG A 85 -18.45 -9.41 13.29
C ARG A 85 -17.51 -8.61 12.38
N ILE A 86 -16.26 -9.02 12.33
CA ILE A 86 -15.26 -8.52 11.37
C ILE A 86 -14.79 -9.75 10.58
N ASP A 87 -14.98 -9.75 9.26
CA ASP A 87 -14.53 -10.87 8.41
C ASP A 87 -13.18 -10.59 7.77
N ILE A 88 -12.97 -9.34 7.33
CA ILE A 88 -11.77 -8.92 6.61
C ILE A 88 -11.28 -7.60 7.20
N TRP A 89 -9.99 -7.56 7.52
CA TRP A 89 -9.31 -6.33 7.90
C TRP A 89 -8.20 -6.02 6.90
N ILE A 90 -8.20 -4.80 6.35
CA ILE A 90 -7.21 -4.37 5.36
C ILE A 90 -6.35 -3.26 5.93
N ASN A 91 -5.11 -3.61 6.28
CA ASN A 91 -4.06 -2.66 6.58
C ASN A 91 -3.57 -2.05 5.26
N ASN A 92 -4.03 -0.83 4.96
CA ASN A 92 -3.68 -0.12 3.73
C ASN A 92 -3.19 1.32 4.01
N ALA A 93 -3.56 1.93 5.13
CA ALA A 93 -3.07 3.26 5.48
C ALA A 93 -1.53 3.32 5.41
N GLY A 94 -1.01 4.37 4.78
CA GLY A 94 0.42 4.57 4.66
C GLY A 94 0.77 5.97 4.20
N VAL A 95 1.97 6.40 4.57
CA VAL A 95 2.58 7.67 4.18
C VAL A 95 3.96 7.43 3.62
N MET A 96 4.44 8.34 2.78
CA MET A 96 5.75 8.27 2.17
C MET A 96 6.44 9.64 2.19
N ALA A 97 7.75 9.63 2.37
CA ALA A 97 8.61 10.76 2.08
C ALA A 97 9.69 10.36 1.09
N THR A 98 10.09 11.29 0.24
CA THR A 98 11.25 11.17 -0.64
C THR A 98 12.23 12.29 -0.34
N GLY A 99 13.52 11.94 -0.25
CA GLY A 99 14.60 12.85 0.08
C GLY A 99 15.83 12.11 0.60
N ARG A 100 16.93 12.80 0.78
CA ARG A 100 18.09 12.25 1.48
C ARG A 100 17.73 12.06 2.96
N LEU A 101 18.24 11.01 3.57
CA LEU A 101 17.88 10.69 4.96
C LEU A 101 18.32 11.81 5.93
N GLU A 102 19.50 12.38 5.69
CA GLU A 102 20.07 13.47 6.48
C GLU A 102 19.28 14.79 6.38
N ASP A 103 18.51 14.97 5.31
CA ASP A 103 17.66 16.16 5.09
C ASP A 103 16.23 15.98 5.63
N MET A 104 15.88 14.76 6.06
CA MET A 104 14.55 14.50 6.61
C MET A 104 14.46 14.88 8.09
N PRO A 105 13.42 15.62 8.53
CA PRO A 105 13.17 15.79 9.94
C PRO A 105 12.96 14.42 10.64
N THR A 106 13.57 14.24 11.82
CA THR A 106 13.41 12.99 12.60
C THR A 106 11.97 12.69 12.92
N THR A 107 11.15 13.71 13.16
CA THR A 107 9.69 13.58 13.36
C THR A 107 8.97 12.97 12.15
N ALA A 108 9.43 13.28 10.92
CA ALA A 108 8.87 12.67 9.71
C ALA A 108 9.29 11.19 9.60
N ILE A 109 10.55 10.86 9.93
CA ILE A 109 11.04 9.48 9.98
C ILE A 109 10.20 8.65 10.97
N GLU A 110 10.05 9.15 12.20
CA GLU A 110 9.23 8.49 13.23
C GLU A 110 7.79 8.28 12.78
N GLN A 111 7.16 9.32 12.20
CA GLN A 111 5.76 9.25 11.79
C GLN A 111 5.55 8.24 10.65
N ILE A 112 6.51 8.09 9.73
CA ILE A 112 6.48 7.06 8.70
C ILE A 112 6.48 5.66 9.34
N ILE A 113 7.35 5.41 10.31
CA ILE A 113 7.39 4.14 11.03
C ILE A 113 6.10 3.92 11.82
N LYS A 114 5.62 4.93 12.55
CA LYS A 114 4.38 4.87 13.33
C LYS A 114 3.17 4.53 12.43
N THR A 115 3.06 5.17 11.26
CA THR A 115 1.92 4.93 10.37
C THR A 115 2.02 3.60 9.62
N ASN A 116 3.17 3.33 8.98
CA ASN A 116 3.30 2.23 8.01
C ASN A 116 3.60 0.87 8.65
N LEU A 117 4.22 0.87 9.84
CA LEU A 117 4.61 -0.36 10.54
C LEU A 117 3.80 -0.54 11.82
N LEU A 118 3.87 0.41 12.77
CA LEU A 118 3.13 0.28 14.02
C LEU A 118 1.62 0.28 13.78
N GLY A 119 1.11 1.10 12.85
CA GLY A 119 -0.30 1.08 12.46
C GLY A 119 -0.78 -0.28 11.93
N TYR A 120 0.07 -1.02 11.22
CA TYR A 120 -0.24 -2.39 10.78
C TYR A 120 -0.22 -3.38 11.94
N LEU A 121 0.76 -3.24 12.85
CA LEU A 121 0.82 -4.02 14.09
C LEU A 121 -0.41 -3.76 14.97
N TYR A 122 -0.80 -2.50 15.15
CA TYR A 122 -2.00 -2.14 15.92
C TYR A 122 -3.28 -2.70 15.29
N GLY A 123 -3.40 -2.65 13.95
CA GLY A 123 -4.52 -3.26 13.23
C GLY A 123 -4.59 -4.78 13.45
N ALA A 124 -3.45 -5.47 13.34
CA ALA A 124 -3.35 -6.89 13.63
C ALA A 124 -3.70 -7.19 15.11
N HIS A 125 -3.13 -6.44 16.05
CA HIS A 125 -3.37 -6.59 17.48
C HIS A 125 -4.86 -6.41 17.83
N ALA A 126 -5.51 -5.41 17.24
CA ALA A 126 -6.92 -5.13 17.50
C ALA A 126 -7.85 -6.20 16.94
N VAL A 127 -7.56 -6.77 15.76
CA VAL A 127 -8.50 -7.66 15.07
C VAL A 127 -8.31 -9.15 15.39
N LEU A 128 -7.07 -9.59 15.65
CA LEU A 128 -6.77 -11.01 15.88
C LEU A 128 -7.55 -11.67 17.03
N PRO A 129 -7.80 -11.02 18.17
CA PRO A 129 -8.64 -11.61 19.23
C PRO A 129 -10.06 -11.94 18.74
N TYR A 130 -10.63 -11.08 17.88
CA TYR A 130 -11.95 -11.31 17.30
C TYR A 130 -11.93 -12.43 16.27
N PHE A 131 -10.93 -12.50 15.40
CA PHE A 131 -10.76 -13.60 14.47
C PHE A 131 -10.60 -14.94 15.18
N LYS A 132 -9.82 -14.99 16.27
CA LYS A 132 -9.67 -16.20 17.08
C LYS A 132 -10.99 -16.60 17.75
N LYS A 133 -11.75 -15.64 18.30
CA LYS A 133 -13.07 -15.90 18.87
C LYS A 133 -14.09 -16.39 17.83
N GLN A 134 -14.03 -15.84 16.60
CA GLN A 134 -14.88 -16.25 15.47
C GLN A 134 -14.40 -17.55 14.81
N ASN A 135 -13.14 -17.99 15.11
CA ASN A 135 -12.43 -19.07 14.41
C ASN A 135 -12.34 -18.88 12.89
N GLU A 136 -12.41 -17.63 12.43
CA GLU A 136 -12.37 -17.23 11.02
C GLU A 136 -11.98 -15.77 10.89
N GLY A 137 -11.17 -15.43 9.88
CA GLY A 137 -10.85 -14.03 9.56
C GLY A 137 -9.72 -13.90 8.55
N ILE A 138 -9.71 -12.78 7.83
CA ILE A 138 -8.68 -12.49 6.81
C ILE A 138 -8.06 -11.13 7.11
N LEU A 139 -6.76 -11.10 7.42
CA LEU A 139 -5.96 -9.90 7.55
C LEU A 139 -5.15 -9.68 6.28
N ILE A 140 -5.49 -8.66 5.49
CA ILE A 140 -4.76 -8.30 4.27
C ILE A 140 -3.86 -7.10 4.56
N ASN A 141 -2.56 -7.24 4.29
CA ASN A 141 -1.57 -6.20 4.47
C ASN A 141 -1.06 -5.69 3.12
N ASN A 142 -1.37 -4.43 2.77
CA ASN A 142 -0.91 -3.77 1.56
C ASN A 142 0.51 -3.22 1.78
N ILE A 143 1.53 -4.07 1.56
CA ILE A 143 2.91 -3.74 1.91
C ILE A 143 3.54 -2.87 0.83
N SER A 144 3.86 -3.38 -0.30
CA SER A 144 4.59 -2.82 -1.45
C SER A 144 5.76 -3.72 -1.85
N ILE A 145 6.22 -3.62 -3.07
CA ILE A 145 7.52 -4.13 -3.51
C ILE A 145 8.68 -3.56 -2.67
N GLY A 146 8.48 -2.40 -2.04
CA GLY A 146 9.39 -1.81 -1.07
C GLY A 146 9.66 -2.67 0.17
N GLY A 147 8.92 -3.75 0.42
CA GLY A 147 9.23 -4.79 1.41
C GLY A 147 10.18 -5.88 0.90
N TRP A 148 10.57 -5.85 -0.37
CA TRP A 148 11.50 -6.79 -1.01
C TRP A 148 12.72 -6.10 -1.63
N MET A 149 12.55 -4.89 -2.11
CA MET A 149 13.60 -4.09 -2.73
C MET A 149 13.61 -2.71 -2.07
N PRO A 150 14.74 -2.23 -1.53
CA PRO A 150 14.81 -0.91 -0.92
C PRO A 150 14.61 0.18 -1.97
N ALA A 151 13.97 1.28 -1.56
CA ALA A 151 13.80 2.46 -2.38
C ALA A 151 14.86 3.49 -1.99
N PRO A 152 15.88 3.78 -2.83
CA PRO A 152 16.79 4.87 -2.59
C PRO A 152 16.01 6.19 -2.44
N TYR A 153 16.45 7.05 -1.53
CA TYR A 153 15.77 8.29 -1.15
C TYR A 153 14.38 8.13 -0.53
N GLY A 154 13.99 6.90 -0.22
CA GLY A 154 12.80 6.54 0.55
C GLY A 154 13.16 5.60 1.71
N THR A 155 14.30 5.83 2.39
CA THR A 155 14.89 4.89 3.36
C THR A 155 13.95 4.56 4.52
N ALA A 156 13.33 5.57 5.14
CA ALA A 156 12.37 5.35 6.24
C ALA A 156 11.13 4.56 5.76
N TYR A 157 10.64 4.85 4.54
CA TYR A 157 9.55 4.09 3.94
C TYR A 157 9.96 2.64 3.69
N ALA A 158 11.12 2.39 3.07
CA ALA A 158 11.63 1.04 2.84
C ALA A 158 11.76 0.26 4.15
N ALA A 159 12.39 0.84 5.19
CA ALA A 159 12.51 0.23 6.52
C ALA A 159 11.13 -0.17 7.08
N SER A 160 10.12 0.71 6.98
CA SER A 160 8.76 0.41 7.43
C SER A 160 8.11 -0.76 6.67
N LYS A 161 8.36 -0.88 5.36
CA LYS A 161 7.79 -1.95 4.53
C LYS A 161 8.49 -3.29 4.69
N TYR A 162 9.82 -3.29 4.92
CA TYR A 162 10.54 -4.50 5.35
C TYR A 162 10.06 -4.99 6.72
N GLY A 163 9.87 -4.07 7.69
CA GLY A 163 9.29 -4.40 8.99
C GLY A 163 7.88 -4.99 8.87
N ALA A 164 7.01 -4.41 8.03
CA ALA A 164 5.67 -4.93 7.79
C ALA A 164 5.68 -6.34 7.16
N ARG A 165 6.65 -6.65 6.30
CA ARG A 165 6.86 -7.99 5.78
C ARG A 165 7.23 -8.97 6.89
N GLY A 166 8.22 -8.63 7.72
CA GLY A 166 8.61 -9.46 8.87
C GLY A 166 7.46 -9.71 9.84
N MET A 167 6.65 -8.67 10.12
CA MET A 167 5.41 -8.80 10.89
C MET A 167 4.46 -9.85 10.30
N VAL A 168 4.18 -9.78 9.00
CA VAL A 168 3.26 -10.75 8.34
C VAL A 168 3.79 -12.17 8.42
N GLU A 169 5.10 -12.37 8.15
CA GLU A 169 5.74 -13.68 8.22
C GLU A 169 5.68 -14.27 9.66
N GLY A 170 5.89 -13.44 10.69
CA GLY A 170 5.73 -13.83 12.10
C GLY A 170 4.29 -14.21 12.44
N LEU A 171 3.32 -13.34 12.10
CA LEU A 171 1.90 -13.60 12.37
C LEU A 171 1.36 -14.84 11.65
N GLN A 172 1.86 -15.17 10.45
CA GLN A 172 1.51 -16.42 9.77
C GLN A 172 1.93 -17.66 10.57
N GLY A 173 3.02 -17.57 11.30
CA GLY A 173 3.45 -18.62 12.26
C GLY A 173 2.53 -18.67 13.48
N GLU A 174 2.18 -17.51 14.05
CA GLU A 174 1.34 -17.43 15.26
C GLU A 174 -0.11 -17.91 15.09
N VAL A 175 -0.62 -17.93 13.85
CA VAL A 175 -1.97 -18.42 13.55
C VAL A 175 -1.97 -19.80 12.88
N ALA A 176 -0.86 -20.52 12.89
CA ALA A 176 -0.74 -21.83 12.23
C ALA A 176 -1.78 -22.84 12.71
N ASP A 177 -2.18 -22.76 14.00
CA ASP A 177 -3.20 -23.63 14.61
C ASP A 177 -4.65 -23.20 14.30
N TYR A 178 -4.83 -22.11 13.54
CA TYR A 178 -6.15 -21.57 13.18
C TYR A 178 -6.34 -21.66 11.65
N PRO A 179 -6.83 -22.78 11.10
CA PRO A 179 -6.85 -23.03 9.66
C PRO A 179 -7.71 -22.04 8.85
N ASN A 180 -8.68 -21.37 9.49
CA ASN A 180 -9.56 -20.41 8.85
C ASN A 180 -9.15 -18.94 9.09
N ILE A 181 -8.03 -18.71 9.79
CA ILE A 181 -7.47 -17.36 9.95
C ILE A 181 -6.32 -17.19 8.96
N HIS A 182 -6.45 -16.20 8.09
CA HIS A 182 -5.49 -15.98 7.00
C HIS A 182 -4.80 -14.62 7.14
N ILE A 183 -3.48 -14.64 7.28
CA ILE A 183 -2.63 -13.45 7.26
C ILE A 183 -1.99 -13.34 5.89
N CYS A 184 -2.38 -12.30 5.14
CA CYS A 184 -2.05 -12.15 3.73
C CYS A 184 -1.20 -10.90 3.49
N ALA A 185 -0.21 -11.00 2.59
CA ALA A 185 0.61 -9.88 2.14
C ALA A 185 0.40 -9.60 0.65
N LEU A 186 0.22 -8.32 0.30
CA LEU A 186 0.22 -7.84 -1.07
C LEU A 186 1.47 -6.99 -1.32
N TYR A 187 2.14 -7.25 -2.42
CA TYR A 187 3.35 -6.56 -2.85
C TYR A 187 3.13 -5.86 -4.20
N PRO A 188 2.38 -4.73 -4.22
CA PRO A 188 2.23 -3.94 -5.43
C PRO A 188 3.53 -3.24 -5.82
N GLY A 189 3.74 -3.07 -7.13
CA GLY A 189 4.68 -2.13 -7.70
C GLY A 189 4.19 -0.69 -7.56
N ILE A 190 4.72 0.22 -8.38
CA ILE A 190 4.35 1.65 -8.33
C ILE A 190 2.91 1.82 -8.82
N GLN A 191 2.07 2.39 -7.98
CA GLN A 191 0.66 2.61 -8.28
C GLN A 191 0.39 4.05 -8.72
N ARG A 192 -0.51 4.23 -9.69
CA ARG A 192 -1.00 5.53 -10.15
C ARG A 192 -2.05 6.11 -9.20
N SER A 193 -1.76 6.08 -7.92
CA SER A 193 -2.65 6.57 -6.86
C SER A 193 -2.27 7.96 -6.37
N THR A 194 -3.18 8.60 -5.67
CA THR A 194 -2.95 9.91 -5.02
C THR A 194 -1.89 9.86 -3.92
N GLY A 195 -1.49 8.68 -3.44
CA GLY A 195 -0.48 8.55 -2.40
C GLY A 195 0.84 9.28 -2.71
N ASN A 196 1.27 9.27 -3.98
CA ASN A 196 2.47 10.00 -4.40
C ASN A 196 2.27 11.52 -4.40
N MET A 197 1.06 12.01 -4.72
CA MET A 197 0.73 13.45 -4.66
C MET A 197 0.71 13.98 -3.24
N HIS A 198 0.31 13.13 -2.29
CA HIS A 198 0.21 13.45 -0.87
C HIS A 198 1.52 13.23 -0.12
N SER A 199 2.55 12.64 -0.75
CA SER A 199 3.83 12.35 -0.10
C SER A 199 4.60 13.61 0.27
N ALA A 200 5.41 13.48 1.32
CA ALA A 200 6.38 14.51 1.70
C ALA A 200 7.56 14.55 0.73
N LYS A 201 8.17 15.72 0.61
CA LYS A 201 9.30 15.99 -0.27
C LYS A 201 10.37 16.73 0.47
N TYR A 202 11.58 16.20 0.40
CA TYR A 202 12.79 16.83 0.90
C TYR A 202 13.86 16.74 -0.17
N SER A 203 14.88 17.55 -0.10
CA SER A 203 16.05 17.54 -1.01
C SER A 203 15.71 17.75 -2.50
N GLY A 204 14.65 18.50 -2.83
CA GLY A 204 14.31 18.84 -4.21
C GLY A 204 13.69 17.72 -5.07
N PHE A 205 13.14 16.66 -4.47
CA PHE A 205 12.52 15.56 -5.21
C PHE A 205 11.14 15.91 -5.77
N SER A 206 10.89 15.57 -7.04
CA SER A 206 9.56 15.63 -7.66
C SER A 206 8.69 14.45 -7.20
N THR A 207 7.37 14.67 -7.08
CA THR A 207 6.40 13.61 -6.72
C THR A 207 5.55 13.14 -7.90
N LYS A 208 5.92 13.50 -9.13
CA LYS A 208 5.19 13.03 -10.31
C LYS A 208 5.37 11.51 -10.46
N ILE A 209 4.27 10.85 -10.81
CA ILE A 209 4.22 9.40 -10.92
C ILE A 209 4.88 8.97 -12.25
N PRO A 210 5.82 8.01 -12.23
CA PRO A 210 6.45 7.54 -13.46
C PRO A 210 5.44 6.84 -14.39
N PRO A 211 5.69 6.84 -15.72
CA PRO A 211 4.75 6.29 -16.71
C PRO A 211 4.51 4.78 -16.58
N LEU A 212 5.41 4.04 -15.94
CA LEU A 212 5.29 2.59 -15.69
C LEU A 212 4.49 2.24 -14.42
N SER A 213 3.60 3.10 -14.00
CA SER A 213 2.71 2.86 -12.84
C SER A 213 1.48 2.03 -13.22
N PHE A 214 0.93 1.30 -12.24
CA PHE A 214 -0.24 0.44 -12.37
C PHE A 214 -1.53 1.10 -11.87
N ASP A 215 -2.66 0.54 -12.30
CA ASP A 215 -3.97 1.06 -11.91
C ASP A 215 -4.32 0.66 -10.47
N PRO A 216 -4.69 1.59 -9.58
CA PRO A 216 -5.14 1.27 -8.24
C PRO A 216 -6.36 0.33 -8.18
N ARG A 217 -7.22 0.34 -9.22
CA ARG A 217 -8.36 -0.57 -9.30
C ARG A 217 -7.94 -2.02 -9.60
N GLU A 218 -6.85 -2.24 -10.36
CA GLU A 218 -6.27 -3.57 -10.54
C GLU A 218 -5.72 -4.13 -9.22
N LEU A 219 -5.11 -3.27 -8.39
CA LEU A 219 -4.70 -3.64 -7.04
C LEU A 219 -5.90 -3.93 -6.12
N ALA A 220 -6.94 -3.10 -6.17
CA ALA A 220 -8.18 -3.34 -5.43
C ALA A 220 -8.84 -4.68 -5.82
N ALA A 221 -8.89 -5.00 -7.12
CA ALA A 221 -9.33 -6.32 -7.59
C ALA A 221 -8.45 -7.47 -7.06
N SER A 222 -7.15 -7.24 -6.91
CA SER A 222 -6.24 -8.21 -6.29
C SER A 222 -6.52 -8.40 -4.80
N MET A 223 -6.94 -7.34 -4.07
CA MET A 223 -7.39 -7.45 -2.67
C MET A 223 -8.67 -8.28 -2.56
N VAL A 224 -9.65 -8.03 -3.43
CA VAL A 224 -10.87 -8.84 -3.52
C VAL A 224 -10.55 -10.31 -3.80
N LYS A 225 -9.71 -10.59 -4.80
CA LYS A 225 -9.26 -11.95 -5.11
C LYS A 225 -8.55 -12.62 -3.95
N MET A 226 -7.74 -11.85 -3.17
CA MET A 226 -7.08 -12.34 -1.97
C MET A 226 -8.09 -12.71 -0.87
N ALA A 227 -9.19 -11.97 -0.75
CA ALA A 227 -10.26 -12.27 0.18
C ALA A 227 -11.13 -13.47 -0.27
N GLU A 228 -11.40 -13.61 -1.58
CA GLU A 228 -12.12 -14.75 -2.14
C GLU A 228 -11.31 -16.05 -2.10
N SER A 229 -9.99 -15.98 -2.21
CA SER A 229 -9.08 -17.13 -2.19
C SER A 229 -7.78 -16.75 -1.48
N PRO A 230 -7.75 -16.83 -0.13
CA PRO A 230 -6.62 -16.39 0.69
C PRO A 230 -5.32 -17.11 0.35
N ARG A 231 -4.23 -16.35 0.30
CA ARG A 231 -2.86 -16.83 0.09
C ARG A 231 -1.91 -16.09 1.02
N LYS A 232 -0.82 -16.73 1.39
CA LYS A 232 0.21 -16.12 2.25
C LYS A 232 0.77 -14.82 1.66
N SER A 233 0.98 -14.77 0.34
CA SER A 233 1.46 -13.57 -0.35
C SER A 233 1.07 -13.54 -1.82
N MET A 234 0.98 -12.32 -2.39
CA MET A 234 0.73 -12.09 -3.81
C MET A 234 1.47 -10.85 -4.30
N PHE A 235 2.16 -10.97 -5.42
CA PHE A 235 2.62 -9.84 -6.21
C PHE A 235 1.51 -9.45 -7.19
N THR A 236 1.06 -8.22 -7.14
CA THR A 236 -0.15 -7.79 -7.84
C THR A 236 0.09 -7.43 -9.30
N ASP A 237 1.35 -7.26 -9.67
CA ASP A 237 1.78 -6.94 -11.02
C ASP A 237 3.11 -7.64 -11.34
N TRP A 238 3.32 -7.87 -12.62
CA TRP A 238 4.49 -8.59 -13.08
C TRP A 238 5.81 -7.84 -12.88
N SER A 239 5.77 -6.49 -12.85
CA SER A 239 6.97 -5.69 -12.59
C SER A 239 7.50 -5.94 -11.18
N ALA A 240 6.63 -6.08 -10.19
CA ALA A 240 7.00 -6.39 -8.83
C ALA A 240 7.73 -7.75 -8.73
N VAL A 241 7.25 -8.77 -9.46
CA VAL A 241 7.94 -10.08 -9.54
C VAL A 241 9.32 -9.95 -10.13
N VAL A 242 9.42 -9.21 -11.23
CA VAL A 242 10.68 -9.04 -11.94
C VAL A 242 11.69 -8.25 -11.11
N PHE A 243 11.30 -7.10 -10.54
CA PHE A 243 12.18 -6.30 -9.70
C PHE A 243 12.68 -7.07 -8.48
N LYS A 244 11.80 -7.85 -7.82
CA LYS A 244 12.19 -8.74 -6.74
C LYS A 244 13.30 -9.71 -7.17
N ASN A 245 13.10 -10.40 -8.29
CA ASN A 245 14.04 -11.42 -8.77
C ASN A 245 15.37 -10.80 -9.20
N LEU A 246 15.33 -9.69 -9.94
CA LEU A 246 16.54 -8.96 -10.32
C LEU A 246 17.31 -8.45 -9.10
N TYR A 247 16.61 -7.90 -8.11
CA TYR A 247 17.24 -7.45 -6.87
C TYR A 247 17.88 -8.62 -6.11
N SER A 248 17.22 -9.78 -6.06
CA SER A 248 17.78 -10.97 -5.40
C SER A 248 19.06 -11.47 -6.07
N LEU A 249 19.16 -11.35 -7.40
CA LEU A 249 20.34 -11.78 -8.16
C LEU A 249 21.45 -10.72 -8.21
N PHE A 250 21.07 -9.45 -8.32
CA PHE A 250 22.00 -8.32 -8.57
C PHE A 250 21.73 -7.12 -7.65
N PRO A 251 21.80 -7.27 -6.30
CA PRO A 251 21.33 -6.24 -5.36
C PRO A 251 22.04 -4.90 -5.55
N ARG A 252 23.36 -4.88 -5.67
CA ARG A 252 24.15 -3.65 -5.84
C ARG A 252 23.82 -2.92 -7.14
N THR A 253 23.73 -3.66 -8.24
CA THR A 253 23.44 -3.08 -9.55
C THR A 253 22.05 -2.44 -9.58
N ILE A 254 21.04 -3.14 -9.05
CA ILE A 254 19.67 -2.64 -9.00
C ILE A 254 19.55 -1.41 -8.11
N ILE A 255 20.16 -1.41 -6.92
CA ILE A 255 20.17 -0.23 -6.04
C ILE A 255 20.84 0.97 -6.72
N ASN A 256 22.02 0.77 -7.32
CA ASN A 256 22.76 1.84 -7.96
C ASN A 256 22.00 2.42 -9.17
N THR A 257 21.38 1.57 -9.98
CA THR A 257 20.56 1.99 -11.14
C THR A 257 19.30 2.72 -10.68
N ALA A 258 18.60 2.21 -9.67
CA ALA A 258 17.44 2.87 -9.08
C ALA A 258 17.82 4.24 -8.47
N SER A 259 18.94 4.30 -7.75
CA SER A 259 19.47 5.55 -7.19
C SER A 259 19.83 6.57 -8.28
N ALA A 260 20.47 6.14 -9.37
CA ALA A 260 20.76 7.01 -10.51
C ALA A 260 19.48 7.54 -11.15
N GLY A 261 18.48 6.67 -11.38
CA GLY A 261 17.19 7.07 -11.94
C GLY A 261 16.44 8.08 -11.07
N VAL A 262 16.45 7.89 -9.75
CA VAL A 262 15.82 8.85 -8.82
C VAL A 262 16.56 10.19 -8.84
N ARG A 263 17.91 10.20 -8.87
CA ARG A 263 18.68 11.44 -9.00
C ARG A 263 18.41 12.20 -10.31
N MET A 264 18.14 11.49 -11.41
CA MET A 264 17.75 12.11 -12.68
C MET A 264 16.36 12.78 -12.62
N MET A 265 15.52 12.35 -11.70
CA MET A 265 14.18 12.93 -11.45
C MET A 265 14.21 14.07 -10.41
N MET A 266 15.38 14.35 -9.82
CA MET A 266 15.53 15.52 -8.94
C MET A 266 15.40 16.78 -9.77
N ASP A 267 14.49 17.65 -9.37
CA ASP A 267 14.40 19.00 -9.93
C ASP A 267 15.60 19.82 -9.42
N LYS A 268 16.37 20.39 -10.33
CA LYS A 268 17.52 21.23 -9.96
C LYS A 268 17.08 22.60 -9.44
N ASP A 269 15.86 23.01 -9.80
CA ASP A 269 15.21 24.18 -9.25
C ASP A 269 14.50 23.76 -7.97
N LYS A 270 14.95 24.32 -6.82
CA LYS A 270 14.46 24.01 -5.47
C LYS A 270 12.94 23.93 -5.43
N THR A 271 12.39 22.72 -5.56
CA THR A 271 10.98 22.49 -5.25
C THR A 271 10.79 22.75 -3.76
N GLN A 272 9.74 23.48 -3.40
CA GLN A 272 9.42 23.73 -1.99
C GLN A 272 9.31 22.39 -1.23
N GLU A 273 10.05 22.29 -0.15
CA GLU A 273 9.93 21.18 0.78
C GLU A 273 8.52 21.14 1.36
N THR A 274 7.99 19.95 1.54
CA THR A 274 6.66 19.76 2.10
C THR A 274 6.59 18.51 2.95
N ASN A 275 5.90 18.61 4.08
CA ASN A 275 5.58 17.47 4.92
C ASN A 275 4.46 16.58 4.33
N GLY A 276 3.84 17.00 3.22
CA GLY A 276 2.77 16.24 2.58
C GLY A 276 1.67 15.85 3.59
N ASN A 277 1.30 14.57 3.56
CA ASN A 277 0.29 14.03 4.49
C ASN A 277 0.89 13.24 5.68
N ILE A 278 2.18 13.43 5.99
CA ILE A 278 2.81 12.66 7.08
C ILE A 278 2.15 12.98 8.41
N MET A 279 2.07 14.26 8.79
CA MET A 279 1.54 14.69 10.10
C MET A 279 0.03 14.91 10.08
N VAL A 280 -0.47 15.57 9.06
CA VAL A 280 -1.89 15.98 8.95
C VAL A 280 -2.50 15.44 7.65
N PRO A 281 -3.83 15.26 7.58
CA PRO A 281 -4.50 14.93 6.33
C PRO A 281 -4.14 15.92 5.23
N SER A 282 -4.00 15.45 3.99
CA SER A 282 -3.75 16.32 2.85
C SER A 282 -4.98 17.13 2.50
N SER A 283 -4.79 18.40 2.14
CA SER A 283 -5.82 19.27 1.53
C SER A 283 -5.99 19.04 0.03
N LYS A 284 -5.16 18.19 -0.59
CA LYS A 284 -5.27 17.85 -2.01
C LYS A 284 -6.47 16.95 -2.29
N PRO A 285 -7.01 16.93 -3.52
CA PRO A 285 -8.21 16.17 -3.86
C PRO A 285 -8.12 14.69 -3.47
N HIS A 286 -9.19 14.17 -2.87
CA HIS A 286 -9.35 12.79 -2.42
C HIS A 286 -9.89 11.90 -3.54
N ARG A 287 -9.11 11.68 -4.61
CA ARG A 287 -9.48 10.83 -5.75
C ARG A 287 -8.65 9.54 -5.79
N ILE A 288 -9.05 8.60 -6.64
CA ILE A 288 -8.34 7.32 -6.80
C ILE A 288 -7.01 7.55 -7.51
N TYR A 289 -7.01 8.34 -8.59
CA TYR A 289 -5.87 8.53 -9.46
C TYR A 289 -5.06 9.78 -9.10
N GLY A 290 -3.74 9.62 -9.06
CA GLY A 290 -2.78 10.70 -8.96
C GLY A 290 -2.36 11.25 -10.33
N GLU A 291 -1.64 12.39 -10.32
CA GLU A 291 -1.09 13.00 -11.53
C GLU A 291 0.14 12.25 -12.00
N THR A 292 0.22 11.97 -13.31
CA THR A 292 1.34 11.29 -13.95
C THR A 292 2.23 12.27 -14.70
N MET A 293 3.53 11.94 -14.83
CA MET A 293 4.50 12.77 -15.58
C MET A 293 4.17 12.82 -17.08
N LEU A 294 3.64 11.73 -17.62
CA LEU A 294 3.30 11.54 -19.03
C LEU A 294 1.94 10.85 -19.14
N PRO A 295 1.24 10.94 -20.28
CA PRO A 295 0.07 10.12 -20.54
C PRO A 295 0.35 8.65 -20.27
N VAL A 296 -0.62 7.96 -19.68
CA VAL A 296 -0.44 6.57 -19.27
C VAL A 296 -0.36 5.68 -20.52
N PRO A 297 0.75 4.97 -20.73
CA PRO A 297 0.87 4.09 -21.88
C PRO A 297 -0.14 2.93 -21.81
N SER A 298 -0.55 2.43 -22.96
CA SER A 298 -1.38 1.23 -23.06
C SER A 298 -0.70 0.02 -22.39
N ARG A 299 -1.47 -1.01 -22.04
CA ARG A 299 -0.94 -2.24 -21.42
C ARG A 299 0.15 -2.89 -22.27
N ASN A 300 0.01 -2.87 -23.61
CA ASN A 300 0.98 -3.43 -24.54
C ASN A 300 2.24 -2.57 -24.64
N THR A 301 2.07 -1.24 -24.68
CA THR A 301 3.20 -0.29 -24.67
C THR A 301 4.02 -0.42 -23.38
N LYS A 302 3.36 -0.60 -22.23
CA LYS A 302 4.07 -0.86 -20.95
C LYS A 302 4.93 -2.13 -21.01
N LYS A 303 4.40 -3.22 -21.61
CA LYS A 303 5.16 -4.47 -21.78
C LYS A 303 6.40 -4.27 -22.65
N LEU A 304 6.26 -3.53 -23.75
CA LEU A 304 7.38 -3.22 -24.68
C LEU A 304 8.44 -2.33 -23.99
N MET A 305 8.03 -1.28 -23.28
CA MET A 305 8.96 -0.40 -22.56
C MET A 305 9.77 -1.16 -21.50
N LEU A 306 9.15 -2.10 -20.85
CA LEU A 306 9.80 -2.92 -19.84
C LEU A 306 10.70 -3.99 -20.46
N ALA A 307 10.30 -4.62 -21.56
CA ALA A 307 11.19 -5.50 -22.33
C ALA A 307 12.45 -4.75 -22.78
N GLY A 308 12.31 -3.51 -23.29
CA GLY A 308 13.44 -2.65 -23.64
C GLY A 308 14.36 -2.30 -22.45
N LEU A 309 13.79 -2.01 -21.28
CA LEU A 309 14.55 -1.78 -20.06
C LEU A 309 15.35 -3.02 -19.64
N PHE A 310 14.75 -4.22 -19.76
CA PHE A 310 15.44 -5.48 -19.44
C PHE A 310 16.58 -5.80 -20.41
N THR A 311 16.34 -5.59 -21.71
CA THR A 311 17.40 -5.78 -22.70
C THR A 311 18.57 -4.82 -22.45
N GLY A 312 18.28 -3.55 -22.14
CA GLY A 312 19.29 -2.57 -21.77
C GLY A 312 20.07 -2.94 -20.51
N LEU A 313 19.37 -3.44 -19.47
CA LEU A 313 20.01 -3.87 -18.22
C LEU A 313 20.90 -5.13 -18.44
N ALA A 314 20.41 -6.09 -19.22
CA ALA A 314 21.17 -7.28 -19.58
C ALA A 314 22.45 -6.93 -20.36
N LEU A 315 22.36 -6.01 -21.31
CA LEU A 315 23.52 -5.53 -22.06
C LEU A 315 24.53 -4.79 -21.16
N LEU A 316 24.07 -3.99 -20.21
CA LEU A 316 24.95 -3.34 -19.22
C LEU A 316 25.66 -4.34 -18.33
N LEU A 317 24.97 -5.42 -17.90
CA LEU A 317 25.58 -6.48 -17.10
C LEU A 317 26.62 -7.29 -17.88
N ILE A 318 26.37 -7.56 -19.16
CA ILE A 318 27.32 -8.27 -20.04
C ILE A 318 28.56 -7.40 -20.29
N ASN A 319 28.41 -6.09 -20.53
CA ASN A 319 29.53 -5.17 -20.73
C ASN A 319 30.37 -4.98 -19.46
N ASN A 320 29.75 -4.88 -18.28
CA ASN A 320 30.49 -4.78 -17.01
C ASN A 320 31.29 -6.06 -16.68
N ASN A 321 30.84 -7.23 -17.14
CA ASN A 321 31.59 -8.47 -16.96
C ASN A 321 32.75 -8.66 -17.97
N LYS A 322 32.74 -7.91 -19.09
CA LYS A 322 33.87 -7.90 -20.06
C LYS A 322 34.97 -6.87 -19.68
N ALA A 323 34.68 -5.97 -18.74
CA ALA A 323 35.61 -4.93 -18.28
C ALA A 323 36.33 -5.30 -16.97
N LYS A 324 36.17 -6.51 -16.49
CA LYS A 324 36.95 -7.16 -15.45
C LYS A 324 37.77 -8.29 -16.02
#